data_a4243f28a671f8bb04556f55c15f5e26
#
_entry.id   a4243f28a671f8bb04556f55c15f5e26
#
_cell.length_a   1.000
_cell.length_b   1.000
_cell.length_c   1.000
_cell.angle_alpha   90.00
_cell.angle_beta   90.00
_cell.angle_gamma   90.00
#
_symmetry.space_group_name_H-M   'P 1'
#
loop_
_entity.id
_entity.type
_entity.pdbx_description
1 polymer ?
#
loop_
_entity_poly.entity_id
_entity_poly.type
_entity_poly.pdbx_seq_one_letter_code
_entity_poly.pdbx_strand_id
1 'polypeptide(L)'
;MKNILLINKLKSRLPSNLYTELVMSKRLEELDDAQSSQLVADASYMKKPTLVWVFALLFGCFGGHRFYVNSPVIGIVFIVLTFLVFAAAVPRPDSGIDNLFTLILLAAIIDGVLLSKKIAAKNYEKVAHILEKNAR
;
A
#
# COMPACT_ATOMS: atom_id res chain seq x y z
N MET A 1 24.98 16.16 0.30
CA MET A 1 23.71 16.16 -0.51
C MET A 1 23.51 14.88 -1.33
N LYS A 2 24.27 13.82 -1.06
CA LYS A 2 24.27 12.59 -1.89
C LYS A 2 22.96 11.78 -1.84
N ASN A 3 22.14 11.91 -0.81
CA ASN A 3 21.00 11.02 -0.55
C ASN A 3 19.61 11.61 -0.77
N ILE A 4 19.47 12.76 -1.47
CA ILE A 4 18.16 13.39 -1.68
C ILE A 4 17.19 12.47 -2.42
N LEU A 5 17.66 11.75 -3.44
CA LEU A 5 16.86 10.78 -4.19
C LEU A 5 16.37 9.63 -3.31
N LEU A 6 17.25 9.10 -2.47
CA LEU A 6 16.92 8.03 -1.52
C LEU A 6 15.89 8.52 -0.50
N ILE A 7 16.11 9.67 0.10
CA ILE A 7 15.22 10.31 1.07
C ILE A 7 13.82 10.51 0.48
N ASN A 8 13.72 11.09 -0.73
CA ASN A 8 12.45 11.30 -1.40
C ASN A 8 11.73 9.99 -1.76
N LYS A 9 12.45 8.96 -2.18
CA LYS A 9 11.86 7.65 -2.47
C LYS A 9 11.34 6.96 -1.21
N LEU A 10 12.08 6.99 -0.11
CA LEU A 10 11.69 6.39 1.15
C LEU A 10 10.49 7.11 1.78
N LYS A 11 10.45 8.45 1.72
CA LYS A 11 9.34 9.26 2.23
C LYS A 11 7.97 8.80 1.71
N SER A 12 7.89 8.41 0.44
CA SER A 12 6.63 7.97 -0.17
C SER A 12 6.25 6.51 0.12
N ARG A 13 7.11 5.75 0.80
CA ARG A 13 6.96 4.30 1.01
C ARG A 13 6.96 3.87 2.46
N LEU A 14 7.43 4.73 3.36
CA LEU A 14 7.49 4.48 4.79
C LEU A 14 6.41 5.28 5.53
N PRO A 15 5.96 4.80 6.72
CA PRO A 15 5.17 5.62 7.64
C PRO A 15 5.96 6.86 8.04
N SER A 16 5.29 8.00 8.20
CA SER A 16 5.95 9.29 8.49
C SER A 16 6.79 9.27 9.77
N ASN A 17 6.31 8.63 10.83
CA ASN A 17 7.03 8.47 12.10
C ASN A 17 8.33 7.67 11.93
N LEU A 18 8.25 6.53 11.24
CA LEU A 18 9.41 5.66 11.02
C LEU A 18 10.41 6.26 10.02
N TYR A 19 9.91 7.01 9.04
CA TYR A 19 10.75 7.78 8.13
C TYR A 19 11.53 8.87 8.89
N THR A 20 10.88 9.60 9.78
CA THR A 20 11.52 10.64 10.59
C THR A 20 12.59 10.04 11.52
N GLU A 21 12.29 8.92 12.17
CA GLU A 21 13.25 8.17 12.99
C GLU A 21 14.48 7.76 12.18
N LEU A 22 14.28 7.21 10.99
CA LEU A 22 15.34 6.79 10.10
C LEU A 22 16.26 7.94 9.67
N VAL A 23 15.67 9.11 9.38
CA VAL A 23 16.44 10.32 9.01
C VAL A 23 17.19 10.88 10.21
N MET A 24 16.55 10.92 11.39
CA MET A 24 17.18 11.42 12.62
C MET A 24 18.33 10.53 13.13
N SER A 25 18.25 9.23 12.88
CA SER A 25 19.29 8.28 13.27
C SER A 25 20.58 8.42 12.46
N LYS A 26 20.61 9.27 11.43
CA LYS A 26 21.74 9.49 10.49
C LYS A 26 22.26 8.23 9.78
N ARG A 27 21.65 7.07 9.99
CA ARG A 27 22.05 5.79 9.35
C ARG A 27 22.11 5.84 7.83
N LEU A 28 21.33 6.74 7.20
CA LEU A 28 21.38 6.96 5.77
C LEU A 28 22.61 7.72 5.30
N GLU A 29 23.25 8.48 6.18
CA GLU A 29 24.45 9.27 5.88
C GLU A 29 25.71 8.39 5.95
N GLU A 30 25.66 7.30 6.71
CA GLU A 30 26.75 6.33 6.89
C GLU A 30 26.91 5.38 5.70
N LEU A 31 25.92 5.33 4.80
CA LEU A 31 25.93 4.47 3.61
C LEU A 31 26.96 4.98 2.58
N ASP A 32 27.72 4.05 2.03
CA ASP A 32 28.56 4.32 0.87
C ASP A 32 27.74 4.52 -0.41
N ASP A 33 28.37 4.93 -1.51
CA ASP A 33 27.69 5.21 -2.76
C ASP A 33 27.07 3.95 -3.39
N ALA A 34 27.68 2.78 -3.23
CA ALA A 34 27.16 1.50 -3.73
C ALA A 34 25.94 1.05 -2.91
N GLN A 35 26.03 1.11 -1.59
CA GLN A 35 24.93 0.77 -0.66
C GLN A 35 23.74 1.71 -0.86
N SER A 36 23.98 3.01 -1.02
CA SER A 36 22.94 4.00 -1.30
C SER A 36 22.23 3.72 -2.62
N SER A 37 22.98 3.38 -3.65
CA SER A 37 22.42 3.05 -4.97
C SER A 37 21.60 1.77 -4.94
N GLN A 38 22.06 0.74 -4.21
CA GLN A 38 21.32 -0.50 -4.01
C GLN A 38 20.02 -0.25 -3.27
N LEU A 39 20.06 0.53 -2.17
CA LEU A 39 18.86 0.86 -1.40
C LEU A 39 17.86 1.68 -2.22
N VAL A 40 18.32 2.57 -3.11
CA VAL A 40 17.46 3.30 -4.07
C VAL A 40 16.80 2.34 -5.05
N ALA A 41 17.52 1.34 -5.57
CA ALA A 41 16.97 0.32 -6.44
C ALA A 41 15.91 -0.51 -5.71
N ASP A 42 16.22 -1.04 -4.53
CA ASP A 42 15.30 -1.82 -3.72
C ASP A 42 14.04 -1.01 -3.33
N ALA A 43 14.23 0.26 -2.93
CA ALA A 43 13.12 1.16 -2.67
C ALA A 43 12.24 1.37 -3.90
N SER A 44 12.77 1.30 -5.11
CA SER A 44 11.99 1.47 -6.35
C SER A 44 10.97 0.35 -6.57
N TYR A 45 11.28 -0.87 -6.13
CA TYR A 45 10.40 -2.03 -6.21
C TYR A 45 9.40 -2.12 -5.06
N MET A 46 9.54 -1.33 -4.00
CA MET A 46 8.59 -1.31 -2.89
C MET A 46 7.26 -0.72 -3.35
N LYS A 47 6.15 -1.32 -2.93
CA LYS A 47 4.81 -0.81 -3.21
C LYS A 47 4.56 0.47 -2.44
N LYS A 48 3.89 1.43 -3.08
CA LYS A 48 3.50 2.70 -2.44
C LYS A 48 2.22 2.50 -1.63
N PRO A 49 2.21 2.71 -0.31
CA PRO A 49 1.00 2.61 0.51
C PRO A 49 -0.12 3.55 0.03
N THR A 50 0.23 4.75 -0.44
CA THR A 50 -0.73 5.73 -0.97
C THR A 50 -1.50 5.22 -2.17
N LEU A 51 -0.86 4.46 -3.09
CA LEU A 51 -1.55 3.91 -4.26
C LEU A 51 -2.58 2.84 -3.86
N VAL A 52 -2.33 2.08 -2.79
CA VAL A 52 -3.33 1.14 -2.25
C VAL A 52 -4.61 1.88 -1.88
N TRP A 53 -4.45 3.03 -1.25
CA TRP A 53 -5.55 3.89 -0.82
C TRP A 53 -6.33 4.46 -2.01
N VAL A 54 -5.61 4.97 -3.01
CA VAL A 54 -6.22 5.50 -4.24
C VAL A 54 -6.98 4.40 -4.97
N PHE A 55 -6.40 3.21 -5.10
CA PHE A 55 -7.09 2.07 -5.73
C PHE A 55 -8.29 1.56 -4.91
N ALA A 56 -8.25 1.65 -3.58
CA ALA A 56 -9.39 1.31 -2.74
C ALA A 56 -10.55 2.30 -2.92
N LEU A 57 -10.25 3.59 -3.06
CA LEU A 57 -11.25 4.63 -3.31
C LEU A 57 -11.88 4.53 -4.70
N LEU A 58 -11.05 4.38 -5.74
CA LEU A 58 -11.51 4.42 -7.13
C LEU A 58 -12.09 3.08 -7.60
N PHE A 59 -11.49 1.98 -7.19
CA PHE A 59 -11.79 0.62 -7.66
C PHE A 59 -12.07 -0.34 -6.51
N GLY A 60 -12.50 0.17 -5.34
CA GLY A 60 -12.70 -0.62 -4.14
C GLY A 60 -13.70 -1.74 -4.31
N CYS A 61 -14.87 -1.45 -4.91
CA CYS A 61 -15.91 -2.45 -5.18
C CYS A 61 -15.42 -3.60 -6.08
N PHE A 62 -14.47 -3.32 -6.97
CA PHE A 62 -13.84 -4.31 -7.85
C PHE A 62 -12.54 -4.89 -7.26
N GLY A 63 -12.21 -4.58 -6.01
CA GLY A 63 -11.01 -5.11 -5.37
C GLY A 63 -9.69 -4.62 -5.99
N GLY A 64 -9.67 -3.48 -6.70
CA GLY A 64 -8.49 -2.97 -7.42
C GLY A 64 -7.25 -2.84 -6.53
N HIS A 65 -7.42 -2.42 -5.28
CA HIS A 65 -6.34 -2.33 -4.29
C HIS A 65 -5.71 -3.70 -3.96
N ARG A 66 -6.49 -4.79 -4.04
CA ARG A 66 -6.01 -6.17 -3.80
C ARG A 66 -5.19 -6.71 -4.96
N PHE A 67 -5.57 -6.37 -6.19
CA PHE A 67 -4.76 -6.70 -7.37
C PHE A 67 -3.41 -5.97 -7.33
N TYR A 68 -3.40 -4.71 -6.96
CA TYR A 68 -2.15 -3.94 -6.82
C TYR A 68 -1.17 -4.58 -5.82
N VAL A 69 -1.65 -5.20 -4.75
CA VAL A 69 -0.78 -5.82 -3.73
C VAL A 69 -0.50 -7.31 -3.98
N ASN A 70 -0.84 -7.82 -5.17
CA ASN A 70 -0.67 -9.23 -5.55
C ASN A 70 -1.46 -10.20 -4.65
N SER A 71 -2.70 -9.82 -4.31
CA SER A 71 -3.65 -10.66 -3.59
C SER A 71 -4.92 -10.87 -4.42
N PRO A 72 -4.82 -11.50 -5.62
CA PRO A 72 -5.91 -11.55 -6.59
C PRO A 72 -7.13 -12.31 -6.09
N VAL A 73 -6.95 -13.34 -5.27
CA VAL A 73 -8.08 -14.14 -4.73
C VAL A 73 -9.08 -13.25 -4.00
N ILE A 74 -8.61 -12.39 -3.09
CA ILE A 74 -9.49 -11.47 -2.36
C ILE A 74 -10.06 -10.40 -3.30
N GLY A 75 -9.29 -9.95 -4.29
CA GLY A 75 -9.78 -9.05 -5.33
C GLY A 75 -10.96 -9.64 -6.11
N ILE A 76 -10.87 -10.92 -6.50
CA ILE A 76 -11.95 -11.65 -7.17
C ILE A 76 -13.19 -11.75 -6.27
N VAL A 77 -13.02 -11.98 -4.97
CA VAL A 77 -14.16 -12.00 -4.02
C VAL A 77 -14.93 -10.67 -4.06
N PHE A 78 -14.23 -9.53 -4.07
CA PHE A 78 -14.88 -8.21 -4.21
C PHE A 78 -15.65 -8.09 -5.51
N ILE A 79 -15.08 -8.55 -6.64
CA ILE A 79 -15.77 -8.54 -7.95
C ILE A 79 -17.05 -9.38 -7.88
N VAL A 80 -16.94 -10.61 -7.41
CA VAL A 80 -18.09 -11.54 -7.32
C VAL A 80 -19.20 -10.94 -6.44
N LEU A 81 -18.86 -10.43 -5.27
CA LEU A 81 -19.84 -9.79 -4.37
C LEU A 81 -20.51 -8.58 -5.04
N THR A 82 -19.76 -7.73 -5.71
CA THR A 82 -20.29 -6.57 -6.44
C THR A 82 -21.27 -7.00 -7.53
N PHE A 83 -20.91 -8.03 -8.32
CA PHE A 83 -21.79 -8.57 -9.35
C PHE A 83 -23.05 -9.21 -8.78
N LEU A 84 -22.97 -9.95 -7.69
CA LEU A 84 -24.13 -10.54 -7.02
C LEU A 84 -25.12 -9.47 -6.52
N VAL A 85 -24.59 -8.41 -5.87
CA VAL A 85 -25.42 -7.30 -5.43
C VAL A 85 -26.07 -6.58 -6.61
N PHE A 86 -25.30 -6.33 -7.68
CA PHE A 86 -25.84 -5.73 -8.91
C PHE A 86 -26.96 -6.57 -9.51
N ALA A 87 -26.74 -7.87 -9.69
CA ALA A 87 -27.74 -8.78 -10.25
C ALA A 87 -29.00 -8.87 -9.38
N ALA A 88 -28.89 -8.72 -8.07
CA ALA A 88 -30.03 -8.72 -7.16
C ALA A 88 -30.78 -7.37 -7.12
N ALA A 89 -30.07 -6.25 -7.31
CA ALA A 89 -30.62 -4.90 -7.24
C ALA A 89 -31.40 -4.52 -8.51
N VAL A 90 -30.90 -4.89 -9.69
CA VAL A 90 -31.53 -4.53 -10.98
C VAL A 90 -33.01 -4.92 -11.08
N PRO A 91 -33.45 -6.15 -10.73
CA PRO A 91 -34.85 -6.54 -10.80
C PRO A 91 -35.73 -5.99 -9.66
N ARG A 92 -35.13 -5.34 -8.65
CA ARG A 92 -35.82 -4.89 -7.43
C ARG A 92 -35.30 -3.52 -6.97
N PRO A 93 -35.50 -2.44 -7.74
CA PRO A 93 -34.89 -1.14 -7.48
C PRO A 93 -35.31 -0.53 -6.14
N ASP A 94 -36.51 -0.84 -5.64
CA ASP A 94 -37.03 -0.27 -4.38
C ASP A 94 -36.75 -1.15 -3.15
N SER A 95 -35.95 -2.20 -3.28
CA SER A 95 -35.70 -3.17 -2.20
C SER A 95 -34.66 -2.73 -1.18
N GLY A 96 -33.94 -1.63 -1.42
CA GLY A 96 -32.80 -1.18 -0.60
C GLY A 96 -31.55 -2.06 -0.71
N ILE A 97 -31.54 -3.01 -1.67
CA ILE A 97 -30.36 -3.88 -1.93
C ILE A 97 -29.19 -3.03 -2.42
N ASP A 98 -29.43 -1.89 -3.05
CA ASP A 98 -28.44 -0.89 -3.44
C ASP A 98 -27.59 -0.39 -2.27
N ASN A 99 -28.13 -0.36 -1.05
CA ASN A 99 -27.35 -0.04 0.16
C ASN A 99 -26.19 -1.01 0.42
N LEU A 100 -26.26 -2.25 -0.11
CA LEU A 100 -25.18 -3.21 -0.02
C LEU A 100 -23.93 -2.76 -0.82
N PHE A 101 -24.10 -1.98 -1.89
CA PHE A 101 -22.96 -1.37 -2.59
C PHE A 101 -22.18 -0.43 -1.67
N THR A 102 -22.90 0.37 -0.89
CA THR A 102 -22.27 1.26 0.09
C THR A 102 -21.48 0.46 1.14
N LEU A 103 -22.03 -0.66 1.61
CA LEU A 103 -21.32 -1.54 2.55
C LEU A 103 -20.07 -2.18 1.91
N ILE A 104 -20.14 -2.63 0.67
CA ILE A 104 -18.98 -3.17 -0.06
C ILE A 104 -17.92 -2.08 -0.21
N LEU A 105 -18.29 -0.87 -0.56
CA LEU A 105 -17.36 0.26 -0.71
C LEU A 105 -16.70 0.61 0.63
N LEU A 106 -17.47 0.69 1.72
CA LEU A 106 -16.93 0.94 3.05
C LEU A 106 -15.96 -0.17 3.48
N ALA A 107 -16.32 -1.43 3.25
CA ALA A 107 -15.44 -2.56 3.51
C ALA A 107 -14.13 -2.47 2.72
N ALA A 108 -14.21 -2.09 1.44
CA ALA A 108 -13.04 -1.91 0.58
C ALA A 108 -12.13 -0.75 1.04
N ILE A 109 -12.72 0.36 1.52
CA ILE A 109 -11.97 1.49 2.07
C ILE A 109 -11.24 1.08 3.35
N ILE A 110 -11.94 0.43 4.28
CA ILE A 110 -11.35 -0.07 5.53
C ILE A 110 -10.21 -1.04 5.22
N ASP A 111 -10.46 -2.00 4.35
CA ASP A 111 -9.45 -2.96 3.89
C ASP A 111 -8.24 -2.27 3.25
N GLY A 112 -8.46 -1.27 2.39
CA GLY A 112 -7.40 -0.47 1.78
C GLY A 112 -6.54 0.29 2.80
N VAL A 113 -7.16 0.86 3.85
CA VAL A 113 -6.44 1.54 4.95
C VAL A 113 -5.57 0.54 5.73
N LEU A 114 -6.12 -0.60 6.12
CA LEU A 114 -5.39 -1.63 6.86
C LEU A 114 -4.22 -2.18 6.03
N LEU A 115 -4.47 -2.41 4.76
CA LEU A 115 -3.49 -2.95 3.83
C LEU A 115 -2.36 -1.94 3.55
N SER A 116 -2.69 -0.66 3.43
CA SER A 116 -1.69 0.40 3.25
C SER A 116 -0.74 0.49 4.44
N LYS A 117 -1.27 0.41 5.67
CA LYS A 117 -0.46 0.37 6.91
C LYS A 117 0.44 -0.86 6.95
N LYS A 118 -0.08 -2.04 6.58
CA LYS A 118 0.69 -3.29 6.53
C LYS A 118 1.84 -3.22 5.51
N ILE A 119 1.60 -2.63 4.36
CA ILE A 119 2.64 -2.44 3.33
C ILE A 119 3.69 -1.45 3.80
N ALA A 120 3.29 -0.35 4.43
CA ALA A 120 4.22 0.63 4.97
C ALA A 120 5.13 0.01 6.05
N ALA A 121 4.58 -0.78 6.97
CA ALA A 121 5.34 -1.51 7.99
C ALA A 121 6.31 -2.51 7.35
N LYS A 122 5.85 -3.31 6.37
CA LYS A 122 6.70 -4.27 5.65
C LYS A 122 7.83 -3.59 4.87
N ASN A 123 7.58 -2.42 4.30
CA ASN A 123 8.62 -1.63 3.64
C ASN A 123 9.68 -1.17 4.65
N TYR A 124 9.27 -0.73 5.84
CA TYR A 124 10.20 -0.35 6.90
C TYR A 124 11.07 -1.51 7.36
N GLU A 125 10.48 -2.69 7.63
CA GLU A 125 11.24 -3.90 7.99
C GLU A 125 12.30 -4.24 6.94
N LYS A 126 11.97 -4.12 5.65
CA LYS A 126 12.93 -4.34 4.57
C LYS A 126 14.08 -3.34 4.61
N VAL A 127 13.78 -2.06 4.79
CA VAL A 127 14.82 -1.01 4.89
C VAL A 127 15.69 -1.25 6.11
N ALA A 128 15.11 -1.52 7.28
CA ALA A 128 15.85 -1.80 8.51
C ALA A 128 16.79 -2.99 8.34
N HIS A 129 16.31 -4.09 7.76
CA HIS A 129 17.13 -5.28 7.50
C HIS A 129 18.31 -5.00 6.55
N ILE A 130 18.10 -4.19 5.51
CA ILE A 130 19.18 -3.81 4.58
C ILE A 130 20.24 -2.96 5.31
N LEU A 131 19.79 -2.03 6.15
CA LEU A 131 20.71 -1.18 6.94
C LEU A 131 21.51 -1.98 7.97
N GLU A 132 20.90 -2.94 8.65
CA GLU A 132 21.58 -3.83 9.59
C GLU A 132 22.62 -4.72 8.89
N LYS A 133 22.29 -5.24 7.72
CA LYS A 133 23.22 -6.05 6.92
C LYS A 133 24.45 -5.26 6.48
N ASN A 134 24.28 -3.98 6.17
CA ASN A 134 25.37 -3.11 5.72
C ASN A 134 26.19 -2.53 6.87
N ALA A 135 25.72 -2.62 8.12
CA ALA A 135 26.44 -2.17 9.32
C ALA A 135 27.41 -3.23 9.89
N ARG A 136 27.39 -4.46 9.36
CA ARG A 136 28.32 -5.56 9.72
C ARG A 136 29.46 -5.67 8.73
#